data_7279406a78f6bf33fea1a248e807a486
#
_entry.id   7279406a78f6bf33fea1a248e807a486
#
_cell.length_a   1.000
_cell.length_b   1.000
_cell.length_c   1.000
_cell.angle_alpha   90.00
_cell.angle_beta   90.00
_cell.angle_gamma   90.00
#
_symmetry.space_group_name_H-M   'P 1'
#
loop_
_entity.id
_entity.type
_entity.pdbx_description
1 polymer ?
#
loop_
_entity_poly.entity_id
_entity_poly.type
_entity_poly.pdbx_seq_one_letter_code
_entity_poly.pdbx_strand_id
1 'polypeptide(L)'
;MLAFLFPGQGSQRPGMGRPWRDQESWELVEEASAISGRDVGALLLDADADTLKDTRNAQLTTFVSSLMVLDAVERLGLEPSVCAGHSLGEYTALTANGALGFDDGVRLVIERGDAMHEAGTQSPGVMSAVLGLDDDQVEVACRRADADVWVANYNALGQVVIAGSPEGVAAATKHAKELGAKRVMPLPVAGAFHTPFMAAARDRLRVAIADAKPRNSD
;
A
#
# COMPACT_ATOMS: atom_id res chain seq x y z
N MET A 1 23.76 12.23 -1.48
CA MET A 1 22.73 11.46 -0.75
C MET A 1 21.66 11.07 -1.75
N LEU A 2 21.38 9.79 -1.89
CA LEU A 2 20.34 9.23 -2.78
C LEU A 2 19.25 8.62 -1.90
N ALA A 3 17.99 9.00 -2.13
CA ALA A 3 16.82 8.46 -1.42
C ALA A 3 16.00 7.61 -2.37
N PHE A 4 15.62 6.39 -1.94
CA PHE A 4 14.69 5.56 -2.65
C PHE A 4 13.32 5.59 -1.97
N LEU A 5 12.29 5.87 -2.76
CA LEU A 5 10.90 5.97 -2.30
C LEU A 5 10.09 4.85 -2.93
N PHE A 6 9.49 4.01 -2.09
CA PHE A 6 8.74 2.85 -2.55
C PHE A 6 7.22 3.11 -2.49
N PRO A 7 6.51 2.81 -3.59
CA PRO A 7 5.08 3.08 -3.67
C PRO A 7 4.26 2.11 -2.82
N GLY A 8 3.05 2.54 -2.46
CA GLY A 8 2.01 1.69 -1.89
C GLY A 8 1.05 1.13 -2.92
N GLN A 9 -0.01 0.48 -2.42
CA GLN A 9 -1.14 0.01 -3.22
C GLN A 9 -1.75 1.16 -4.04
N GLY A 10 -2.11 0.88 -5.29
CA GLY A 10 -2.62 1.86 -6.25
C GLY A 10 -1.62 2.17 -7.38
N SER A 11 -0.36 1.70 -7.25
CA SER A 11 0.69 1.89 -8.26
C SER A 11 0.77 0.73 -9.26
N GLN A 12 0.14 -0.42 -8.96
CA GLN A 12 0.12 -1.59 -9.83
C GLN A 12 -0.66 -1.32 -11.13
N ARG A 13 -0.20 -1.91 -12.21
CA ARG A 13 -0.84 -1.80 -13.53
C ARG A 13 -0.64 -3.06 -14.37
N PRO A 14 -1.57 -3.40 -15.27
CA PRO A 14 -1.42 -4.54 -16.18
C PRO A 14 -0.10 -4.51 -16.95
N GLY A 15 0.58 -5.64 -16.99
CA GLY A 15 1.83 -5.80 -17.73
C GLY A 15 3.03 -5.05 -17.16
N MET A 16 3.01 -4.62 -15.90
CA MET A 16 4.13 -3.87 -15.30
C MET A 16 5.42 -4.68 -15.19
N GLY A 17 5.36 -6.01 -15.23
CA GLY A 17 6.52 -6.89 -15.25
C GLY A 17 7.14 -7.08 -16.63
N ARG A 18 6.43 -6.77 -17.72
CA ARG A 18 6.89 -7.08 -19.07
C ARG A 18 8.28 -6.54 -19.45
N PRO A 19 8.65 -5.29 -19.07
CA PRO A 19 9.98 -4.76 -19.37
C PRO A 19 11.13 -5.50 -18.64
N TRP A 20 10.79 -6.29 -17.63
CA TRP A 20 11.75 -6.91 -16.70
C TRP A 20 11.92 -8.41 -16.91
N ARG A 21 11.06 -9.05 -17.71
CA ARG A 21 10.98 -10.51 -17.87
C ARG A 21 12.31 -11.16 -18.22
N ASP A 22 13.09 -10.51 -19.06
CA ASP A 22 14.35 -11.04 -19.57
C ASP A 22 15.58 -10.46 -18.81
N GLN A 23 15.34 -9.75 -17.69
CA GLN A 23 16.40 -9.24 -16.83
C GLN A 23 16.74 -10.24 -15.72
N GLU A 24 17.99 -10.23 -15.26
CA GLU A 24 18.44 -11.11 -14.16
C GLU A 24 17.59 -10.93 -12.90
N SER A 25 17.16 -9.70 -12.61
CA SER A 25 16.30 -9.39 -11.46
C SER A 25 14.93 -10.09 -11.48
N TRP A 26 14.56 -10.76 -12.58
CA TRP A 26 13.33 -11.56 -12.66
C TRP A 26 13.37 -12.78 -11.73
N GLU A 27 14.56 -13.21 -11.30
CA GLU A 27 14.73 -14.28 -10.30
C GLU A 27 13.92 -14.01 -9.01
N LEU A 28 13.79 -12.76 -8.59
CA LEU A 28 12.97 -12.38 -7.43
C LEU A 28 11.47 -12.67 -7.63
N VAL A 29 10.98 -12.63 -8.85
CA VAL A 29 9.59 -12.99 -9.19
C VAL A 29 9.38 -14.51 -9.06
N GLU A 30 10.35 -15.29 -9.50
CA GLU A 30 10.32 -16.75 -9.38
C GLU A 30 10.41 -17.18 -7.91
N GLU A 31 11.32 -16.57 -7.15
CA GLU A 31 11.45 -16.79 -5.71
C GLU A 31 10.18 -16.42 -4.95
N ALA A 32 9.61 -15.23 -5.21
CA ALA A 32 8.34 -14.82 -4.62
C ALA A 32 7.18 -15.77 -4.98
N SER A 33 7.18 -16.32 -6.21
CA SER A 33 6.19 -17.32 -6.61
C SER A 33 6.34 -18.61 -5.81
N ALA A 34 7.57 -19.08 -5.60
CA ALA A 34 7.84 -20.27 -4.80
C ALA A 34 7.45 -20.08 -3.31
N ILE A 35 7.76 -18.91 -2.72
CA ILE A 35 7.43 -18.59 -1.32
C ILE A 35 5.91 -18.43 -1.14
N SER A 36 5.25 -17.73 -2.06
CA SER A 36 3.82 -17.41 -1.95
C SER A 36 2.89 -18.56 -2.36
N GLY A 37 3.39 -19.53 -3.12
CA GLY A 37 2.56 -20.54 -3.79
C GLY A 37 1.63 -19.96 -4.86
N ARG A 38 1.89 -18.72 -5.34
CA ARG A 38 1.09 -17.99 -6.32
C ARG A 38 1.94 -17.70 -7.56
N ASP A 39 1.35 -17.72 -8.72
CA ASP A 39 2.04 -17.33 -9.96
C ASP A 39 2.18 -15.81 -10.02
N VAL A 40 3.23 -15.28 -9.39
CA VAL A 40 3.53 -13.83 -9.36
C VAL A 40 3.92 -13.36 -10.76
N GLY A 41 4.56 -14.21 -11.55
CA GLY A 41 4.88 -13.93 -12.95
C GLY A 41 3.64 -13.65 -13.78
N ALA A 42 2.63 -14.53 -13.72
CA ALA A 42 1.36 -14.31 -14.42
C ALA A 42 0.64 -13.03 -13.92
N LEU A 43 0.68 -12.74 -12.62
CA LEU A 43 0.12 -11.50 -12.08
C LEU A 43 0.81 -10.25 -12.65
N LEU A 44 2.12 -10.27 -12.82
CA LEU A 44 2.90 -9.14 -13.32
C LEU A 44 2.81 -8.97 -14.85
N LEU A 45 2.61 -10.06 -15.60
CA LEU A 45 2.63 -10.06 -17.05
C LEU A 45 1.23 -9.94 -17.68
N ASP A 46 0.25 -10.69 -17.14
CA ASP A 46 -0.98 -11.00 -17.85
C ASP A 46 -2.26 -10.60 -17.10
N ALA A 47 -2.17 -10.34 -15.79
CA ALA A 47 -3.34 -9.96 -15.00
C ALA A 47 -3.96 -8.64 -15.50
N ASP A 48 -5.29 -8.61 -15.56
CA ASP A 48 -6.04 -7.40 -15.87
C ASP A 48 -6.12 -6.44 -14.67
N ALA A 49 -6.67 -5.25 -14.92
CA ALA A 49 -6.79 -4.21 -13.90
C ALA A 49 -7.69 -4.64 -12.72
N ASP A 50 -8.72 -5.43 -12.96
CA ASP A 50 -9.65 -5.86 -11.90
C ASP A 50 -9.02 -6.92 -11.00
N THR A 51 -8.30 -7.88 -11.57
CA THR A 51 -7.47 -8.84 -10.82
C THR A 51 -6.43 -8.12 -9.96
N LEU A 52 -5.77 -7.10 -10.49
CA LEU A 52 -4.75 -6.34 -9.77
C LEU A 52 -5.32 -5.39 -8.70
N LYS A 53 -6.62 -5.06 -8.72
CA LYS A 53 -7.28 -4.26 -7.66
C LYS A 53 -7.49 -5.05 -6.37
N ASP A 54 -7.58 -6.39 -6.43
CA ASP A 54 -7.63 -7.20 -5.21
C ASP A 54 -6.44 -6.85 -4.32
N THR A 55 -6.71 -6.51 -3.05
CA THR A 55 -5.70 -6.04 -2.10
C THR A 55 -4.53 -7.01 -1.96
N ARG A 56 -4.79 -8.33 -2.01
CA ARG A 56 -3.77 -9.38 -1.94
C ARG A 56 -2.85 -9.37 -3.14
N ASN A 57 -3.41 -9.17 -4.34
CA ASN A 57 -2.64 -9.08 -5.58
C ASN A 57 -1.87 -7.76 -5.67
N ALA A 58 -2.56 -6.65 -5.36
CA ALA A 58 -1.96 -5.32 -5.39
C ALA A 58 -0.72 -5.21 -4.50
N GLN A 59 -0.80 -5.73 -3.27
CA GLN A 59 0.32 -5.66 -2.32
C GLN A 59 1.48 -6.55 -2.76
N LEU A 60 1.22 -7.81 -3.09
CA LEU A 60 2.26 -8.74 -3.50
C LEU A 60 2.98 -8.27 -4.77
N THR A 61 2.23 -7.89 -5.80
CA THR A 61 2.82 -7.44 -7.07
C THR A 61 3.57 -6.12 -6.95
N THR A 62 3.09 -5.17 -6.14
CA THR A 62 3.80 -3.91 -5.90
C THR A 62 5.09 -4.14 -5.12
N PHE A 63 5.07 -4.99 -4.09
CA PHE A 63 6.25 -5.33 -3.31
C PHE A 63 7.33 -5.99 -4.18
N VAL A 64 6.97 -7.08 -4.87
CA VAL A 64 7.93 -7.85 -5.67
C VAL A 64 8.47 -7.02 -6.83
N SER A 65 7.62 -6.28 -7.55
CA SER A 65 8.10 -5.43 -8.65
C SER A 65 9.01 -4.31 -8.17
N SER A 66 8.75 -3.74 -6.98
CA SER A 66 9.61 -2.68 -6.43
C SER A 66 11.00 -3.21 -6.07
N LEU A 67 11.10 -4.41 -5.49
CA LEU A 67 12.39 -5.03 -5.17
C LEU A 67 13.12 -5.52 -6.42
N MET A 68 12.40 -6.03 -7.40
CA MET A 68 12.98 -6.36 -8.71
C MET A 68 13.60 -5.14 -9.40
N VAL A 69 12.92 -3.99 -9.36
CA VAL A 69 13.47 -2.73 -9.88
C VAL A 69 14.65 -2.25 -9.05
N LEU A 70 14.58 -2.39 -7.73
CA LEU A 70 15.70 -2.06 -6.84
C LEU A 70 16.94 -2.87 -7.18
N ASP A 71 16.83 -4.20 -7.26
CA ASP A 71 17.94 -5.10 -7.62
C ASP A 71 18.57 -4.70 -8.95
N ALA A 72 17.76 -4.41 -9.97
CA ALA A 72 18.26 -3.96 -11.26
C ALA A 72 19.02 -2.62 -11.18
N VAL A 73 18.59 -1.71 -10.30
CA VAL A 73 19.26 -0.41 -10.10
C VAL A 73 20.57 -0.59 -9.31
N GLU A 74 20.59 -1.45 -8.31
CA GLU A 74 21.77 -1.77 -7.50
C GLU A 74 22.85 -2.47 -8.34
N ARG A 75 22.48 -3.34 -9.27
CA ARG A 75 23.40 -3.94 -10.26
C ARG A 75 24.10 -2.90 -11.15
N LEU A 76 23.53 -1.69 -11.28
CA LEU A 76 24.18 -0.55 -11.94
C LEU A 76 25.09 0.27 -11.01
N GLY A 77 25.25 -0.16 -9.75
CA GLY A 77 26.08 0.50 -8.76
C GLY A 77 25.42 1.72 -8.09
N LEU A 78 24.10 1.81 -8.14
CA LEU A 78 23.33 2.86 -7.49
C LEU A 78 22.74 2.33 -6.17
N GLU A 79 23.29 2.77 -5.05
CA GLU A 79 22.85 2.38 -3.71
C GLU A 79 22.12 3.53 -3.02
N PRO A 80 21.01 3.27 -2.30
CA PRO A 80 20.32 4.30 -1.53
C PRO A 80 21.11 4.64 -0.26
N SER A 81 21.13 5.93 0.09
CA SER A 81 21.56 6.38 1.43
C SER A 81 20.43 6.34 2.45
N VAL A 82 19.18 6.33 1.97
CA VAL A 82 17.97 6.26 2.78
C VAL A 82 16.83 5.64 1.95
N CYS A 83 16.04 4.81 2.59
CA CYS A 83 14.83 4.21 2.02
C CYS A 83 13.58 4.68 2.78
N ALA A 84 12.52 5.02 2.05
CA ALA A 84 11.21 5.30 2.63
C ALA A 84 10.10 4.68 1.78
N GLY A 85 8.96 4.40 2.39
CA GLY A 85 7.86 3.75 1.69
C GLY A 85 6.50 4.26 2.15
N HIS A 86 5.55 4.31 1.21
CA HIS A 86 4.16 4.66 1.50
C HIS A 86 3.34 3.40 1.78
N SER A 87 2.78 3.26 2.98
CA SER A 87 1.92 2.13 3.38
C SER A 87 2.60 0.77 3.12
N LEU A 88 2.23 0.04 2.07
CA LEU A 88 2.90 -1.20 1.66
C LEU A 88 4.40 -0.97 1.37
N GLY A 89 4.74 0.14 0.76
CA GLY A 89 6.13 0.48 0.43
C GLY A 89 7.06 0.53 1.64
N GLU A 90 6.54 0.65 2.86
CA GLU A 90 7.32 0.56 4.09
C GLU A 90 7.98 -0.83 4.26
N TYR A 91 7.26 -1.91 3.91
CA TYR A 91 7.84 -3.26 3.88
C TYR A 91 8.94 -3.39 2.83
N THR A 92 8.73 -2.76 1.67
CA THR A 92 9.76 -2.69 0.62
C THR A 92 10.99 -1.94 1.11
N ALA A 93 10.81 -0.79 1.79
CA ALA A 93 11.91 -0.02 2.35
C ALA A 93 12.68 -0.78 3.43
N LEU A 94 11.98 -1.53 4.31
CA LEU A 94 12.60 -2.39 5.32
C LEU A 94 13.39 -3.55 4.70
N THR A 95 12.92 -4.09 3.58
CA THR A 95 13.67 -5.11 2.84
C THR A 95 14.88 -4.52 2.12
N ALA A 96 14.70 -3.36 1.49
CA ALA A 96 15.76 -2.66 0.76
C ALA A 96 16.95 -2.25 1.65
N ASN A 97 16.70 -1.91 2.91
CA ASN A 97 17.77 -1.55 3.86
C ASN A 97 18.27 -2.73 4.69
N GLY A 98 17.85 -3.97 4.38
CA GLY A 98 18.29 -5.19 5.06
C GLY A 98 17.71 -5.43 6.46
N ALA A 99 16.77 -4.59 6.94
CA ALA A 99 16.08 -4.80 8.20
C ALA A 99 15.15 -6.03 8.15
N LEU A 100 14.64 -6.36 6.97
CA LEU A 100 13.78 -7.50 6.70
C LEU A 100 14.37 -8.33 5.55
N GLY A 101 14.43 -9.64 5.70
CA GLY A 101 14.80 -10.55 4.61
C GLY A 101 13.72 -10.59 3.53
N PHE A 102 14.11 -10.91 2.28
CA PHE A 102 13.16 -10.99 1.16
C PHE A 102 12.03 -11.99 1.42
N ASP A 103 12.37 -13.21 1.87
CA ASP A 103 11.42 -14.28 2.21
C ASP A 103 10.39 -13.82 3.25
N ASP A 104 10.88 -13.21 4.34
CA ASP A 104 10.03 -12.72 5.41
C ASP A 104 9.17 -11.55 4.93
N GLY A 105 9.73 -10.69 4.07
CA GLY A 105 9.01 -9.62 3.41
C GLY A 105 7.84 -10.13 2.57
N VAL A 106 8.08 -11.14 1.73
CA VAL A 106 7.02 -11.78 0.92
C VAL A 106 5.93 -12.36 1.83
N ARG A 107 6.30 -13.13 2.87
CA ARG A 107 5.33 -13.72 3.82
C ARG A 107 4.52 -12.65 4.55
N LEU A 108 5.17 -11.59 5.02
CA LEU A 108 4.49 -10.48 5.71
C LEU A 108 3.53 -9.74 4.79
N VAL A 109 3.90 -9.52 3.54
CA VAL A 109 3.03 -8.82 2.56
C VAL A 109 1.83 -9.67 2.18
N ILE A 110 1.98 -10.99 2.11
CA ILE A 110 0.86 -11.93 1.92
C ILE A 110 -0.08 -11.85 3.12
N GLU A 111 0.44 -12.02 4.33
CA GLU A 111 -0.34 -11.96 5.57
C GLU A 111 -1.07 -10.62 5.70
N ARG A 112 -0.39 -9.52 5.35
CA ARG A 112 -0.99 -8.17 5.32
C ARG A 112 -2.13 -8.08 4.31
N GLY A 113 -1.92 -8.57 3.10
CA GLY A 113 -2.92 -8.58 2.05
C GLY A 113 -4.17 -9.36 2.43
N ASP A 114 -3.98 -10.55 2.98
CA ASP A 114 -5.07 -11.44 3.41
C ASP A 114 -5.81 -10.83 4.60
N ALA A 115 -5.11 -10.36 5.62
CA ALA A 115 -5.71 -9.74 6.81
C ALA A 115 -6.52 -8.48 6.45
N MET A 116 -5.99 -7.62 5.57
CA MET A 116 -6.70 -6.42 5.13
C MET A 116 -7.90 -6.73 4.24
N HIS A 117 -7.81 -7.75 3.39
CA HIS A 117 -8.92 -8.22 2.57
C HIS A 117 -10.06 -8.75 3.45
N GLU A 118 -9.74 -9.59 4.42
CA GLU A 118 -10.70 -10.13 5.37
C GLU A 118 -11.36 -9.04 6.22
N ALA A 119 -10.56 -8.12 6.79
CA ALA A 119 -11.08 -6.99 7.56
C ALA A 119 -12.01 -6.10 6.72
N GLY A 120 -11.66 -5.84 5.45
CA GLY A 120 -12.51 -5.08 4.52
C GLY A 120 -13.81 -5.79 4.17
N THR A 121 -13.81 -7.13 4.16
CA THR A 121 -15.02 -7.94 3.97
C THR A 121 -15.93 -7.93 5.21
N GLN A 122 -15.34 -8.01 6.39
CA GLN A 122 -16.07 -7.99 7.67
C GLN A 122 -16.61 -6.60 8.02
N SER A 123 -15.85 -5.55 7.68
CA SER A 123 -16.19 -4.14 7.92
C SER A 123 -16.07 -3.35 6.61
N PRO A 124 -17.10 -3.43 5.74
CA PRO A 124 -17.06 -2.72 4.46
C PRO A 124 -16.91 -1.22 4.65
N GLY A 125 -16.01 -0.62 3.87
CA GLY A 125 -15.72 0.80 3.92
C GLY A 125 -15.21 1.33 2.61
N VAL A 126 -15.09 2.65 2.52
CA VAL A 126 -14.65 3.36 1.32
C VAL A 126 -13.58 4.40 1.66
N MET A 127 -12.87 4.84 0.63
CA MET A 127 -11.84 5.89 0.75
C MET A 127 -12.05 6.96 -0.32
N SER A 128 -11.69 8.20 0.01
CA SER A 128 -11.71 9.33 -0.93
C SER A 128 -10.50 10.24 -0.72
N ALA A 129 -9.93 10.73 -1.82
CA ALA A 129 -8.88 11.75 -1.78
C ALA A 129 -9.51 13.13 -1.81
N VAL A 130 -9.20 13.97 -0.81
CA VAL A 130 -9.57 15.38 -0.70
C VAL A 130 -8.42 16.21 -1.23
N LEU A 131 -8.68 17.07 -2.21
CA LEU A 131 -7.67 17.88 -2.87
C LEU A 131 -7.92 19.38 -2.67
N GLY A 132 -6.85 20.10 -2.38
CA GLY A 132 -6.84 21.56 -2.30
C GLY A 132 -7.48 22.12 -1.03
N LEU A 133 -7.44 21.37 0.06
CA LEU A 133 -7.87 21.77 1.39
C LEU A 133 -6.73 21.47 2.38
N ASP A 134 -6.52 22.31 3.35
CA ASP A 134 -5.51 22.12 4.38
C ASP A 134 -5.86 20.95 5.31
N ASP A 135 -4.83 20.29 5.85
CA ASP A 135 -4.96 19.09 6.68
C ASP A 135 -5.93 19.28 7.85
N ASP A 136 -5.77 20.37 8.61
CA ASP A 136 -6.65 20.71 9.75
C ASP A 136 -8.12 20.86 9.33
N GLN A 137 -8.36 21.39 8.15
CA GLN A 137 -9.72 21.56 7.62
C GLN A 137 -10.34 20.22 7.20
N VAL A 138 -9.53 19.28 6.68
CA VAL A 138 -10.00 17.92 6.39
C VAL A 138 -10.34 17.19 7.68
N GLU A 139 -9.54 17.33 8.74
CA GLU A 139 -9.89 16.79 10.06
C GLU A 139 -11.19 17.38 10.62
N VAL A 140 -11.40 18.71 10.45
CA VAL A 140 -12.67 19.35 10.81
C VAL A 140 -13.83 18.76 10.03
N ALA A 141 -13.67 18.50 8.72
CA ALA A 141 -14.70 17.86 7.90
C ALA A 141 -15.04 16.46 8.40
N CYS A 142 -14.05 15.66 8.76
CA CYS A 142 -14.26 14.33 9.36
C CYS A 142 -15.01 14.43 10.71
N ARG A 143 -14.57 15.30 11.60
CA ARG A 143 -15.24 15.50 12.91
C ARG A 143 -16.70 15.99 12.78
N ARG A 144 -17.02 16.79 11.78
CA ARG A 144 -18.38 17.29 11.52
C ARG A 144 -19.32 16.25 10.92
N ALA A 145 -18.76 15.17 10.36
CA ALA A 145 -19.56 14.12 9.73
C ALA A 145 -20.45 13.36 10.73
N ASP A 146 -20.08 13.38 12.04
CA ASP A 146 -20.78 12.67 13.12
C ASP A 146 -21.05 11.19 12.77
N ALA A 147 -20.07 10.56 12.14
CA ALA A 147 -20.13 9.18 11.64
C ALA A 147 -18.71 8.59 11.56
N ASP A 148 -18.63 7.31 11.29
CA ASP A 148 -17.37 6.57 11.17
C ASP A 148 -16.56 7.01 9.94
N VAL A 149 -15.76 8.05 10.09
CA VAL A 149 -14.81 8.54 9.10
C VAL A 149 -13.59 9.17 9.76
N TRP A 150 -12.42 8.89 9.18
CA TRP A 150 -11.13 9.36 9.69
C TRP A 150 -10.24 9.84 8.54
N VAL A 151 -9.24 10.65 8.88
CA VAL A 151 -8.11 10.87 7.99
C VAL A 151 -7.28 9.60 7.99
N ALA A 152 -7.07 9.05 6.81
CA ALA A 152 -6.30 7.82 6.58
C ALA A 152 -4.84 8.13 6.21
N ASN A 153 -4.60 9.14 5.36
CA ASN A 153 -3.26 9.52 4.91
C ASN A 153 -3.14 11.04 4.70
N TYR A 154 -2.02 11.59 5.12
CA TYR A 154 -1.53 12.91 4.74
C TYR A 154 -0.46 12.73 3.66
N ASN A 155 -0.85 12.81 2.38
CA ASN A 155 0.05 12.47 1.28
C ASN A 155 0.96 13.64 0.88
N ALA A 156 0.41 14.83 0.84
CA ALA A 156 1.12 16.08 0.53
C ALA A 156 0.27 17.27 0.98
N LEU A 157 0.85 18.46 0.99
CA LEU A 157 0.11 19.70 1.25
C LEU A 157 -1.10 19.81 0.30
N GLY A 158 -2.30 19.85 0.88
CA GLY A 158 -3.54 19.89 0.13
C GLY A 158 -3.93 18.57 -0.55
N GLN A 159 -3.37 17.45 -0.13
CA GLN A 159 -3.78 16.11 -0.58
C GLN A 159 -3.89 15.16 0.61
N VAL A 160 -5.09 14.98 1.10
CA VAL A 160 -5.42 14.14 2.25
C VAL A 160 -6.40 13.05 1.84
N VAL A 161 -6.23 11.83 2.34
CA VAL A 161 -7.17 10.72 2.13
C VAL A 161 -8.01 10.54 3.37
N ILE A 162 -9.33 10.47 3.18
CA ILE A 162 -10.30 10.09 4.21
C ILE A 162 -10.86 8.71 3.95
N ALA A 163 -11.15 7.96 5.01
CA ALA A 163 -11.68 6.60 4.92
C ALA A 163 -12.65 6.31 6.07
N GLY A 164 -13.61 5.45 5.84
CA GLY A 164 -14.62 5.08 6.85
C GLY A 164 -15.83 4.38 6.24
N SER A 165 -16.96 4.47 6.92
CA SER A 165 -18.22 4.01 6.39
C SER A 165 -18.62 4.80 5.13
N PRO A 166 -19.42 4.24 4.22
CA PRO A 166 -19.90 4.96 3.05
C PRO A 166 -20.63 6.27 3.43
N GLU A 167 -21.43 6.24 4.49
CA GLU A 167 -22.19 7.38 5.03
C GLU A 167 -21.24 8.44 5.61
N GLY A 168 -20.25 8.00 6.39
CA GLY A 168 -19.26 8.88 7.01
C GLY A 168 -18.41 9.60 5.97
N VAL A 169 -17.89 8.88 4.97
CA VAL A 169 -17.11 9.48 3.88
C VAL A 169 -17.97 10.41 3.03
N ALA A 170 -19.25 10.09 2.80
CA ALA A 170 -20.16 10.98 2.08
C ALA A 170 -20.43 12.29 2.85
N ALA A 171 -20.67 12.21 4.16
CA ALA A 171 -20.87 13.37 5.04
C ALA A 171 -19.61 14.24 5.11
N ALA A 172 -18.44 13.62 5.36
CA ALA A 172 -17.16 14.33 5.39
C ALA A 172 -16.85 14.99 4.03
N THR A 173 -17.18 14.33 2.93
CA THR A 173 -17.03 14.89 1.57
C THR A 173 -17.86 16.16 1.40
N LYS A 174 -19.10 16.19 1.91
CA LYS A 174 -19.94 17.40 1.88
C LYS A 174 -19.29 18.54 2.66
N HIS A 175 -18.87 18.27 3.90
CA HIS A 175 -18.21 19.27 4.75
C HIS A 175 -16.87 19.75 4.18
N ALA A 176 -16.07 18.86 3.57
CA ALA A 176 -14.84 19.26 2.92
C ALA A 176 -15.09 20.23 1.75
N LYS A 177 -16.15 20.00 0.96
CA LYS A 177 -16.55 20.93 -0.12
C LYS A 177 -17.03 22.28 0.44
N GLU A 178 -17.80 22.29 1.51
CA GLU A 178 -18.26 23.52 2.20
C GLU A 178 -17.08 24.34 2.76
N LEU A 179 -15.98 23.64 3.15
CA LEU A 179 -14.73 24.25 3.63
C LEU A 179 -13.78 24.69 2.49
N GLY A 180 -14.13 24.41 1.24
CA GLY A 180 -13.37 24.88 0.08
C GLY A 180 -12.50 23.84 -0.62
N ALA A 181 -12.70 22.54 -0.36
CA ALA A 181 -12.01 21.50 -1.12
C ALA A 181 -12.24 21.65 -2.62
N LYS A 182 -11.15 21.72 -3.40
CA LYS A 182 -11.24 21.87 -4.85
C LYS A 182 -11.84 20.63 -5.52
N ARG A 183 -11.52 19.44 -4.97
CA ARG A 183 -12.02 18.16 -5.48
C ARG A 183 -12.01 17.10 -4.39
N VAL A 184 -13.01 16.21 -4.40
CA VAL A 184 -13.01 14.97 -3.62
C VAL A 184 -13.26 13.81 -4.57
N MET A 185 -12.35 12.85 -4.60
CA MET A 185 -12.34 11.74 -5.56
C MET A 185 -12.41 10.40 -4.82
N PRO A 186 -13.41 9.55 -5.10
CA PRO A 186 -13.42 8.18 -4.62
C PRO A 186 -12.17 7.43 -5.09
N LEU A 187 -11.61 6.60 -4.20
CA LEU A 187 -10.52 5.70 -4.55
C LEU A 187 -11.09 4.31 -4.87
N PRO A 188 -10.57 3.61 -5.90
CA PRO A 188 -11.05 2.30 -6.30
C PRO A 188 -10.46 1.19 -5.42
N VAL A 189 -10.74 1.24 -4.12
CA VAL A 189 -10.26 0.27 -3.12
C VAL A 189 -11.44 -0.31 -2.34
N ALA A 190 -11.31 -1.57 -1.92
CA ALA A 190 -12.34 -2.30 -1.19
C ALA A 190 -12.01 -2.34 0.31
N GLY A 191 -12.17 -1.22 1.00
CA GLY A 191 -11.98 -1.15 2.45
C GLY A 191 -11.61 0.25 2.95
N ALA A 192 -11.90 0.54 4.21
CA ALA A 192 -11.48 1.74 4.90
C ALA A 192 -10.10 1.53 5.51
N PHE A 193 -9.06 1.47 4.66
CA PHE A 193 -7.70 1.24 5.10
C PHE A 193 -7.19 2.39 5.98
N HIS A 194 -6.26 2.09 6.89
CA HIS A 194 -5.69 3.03 7.86
C HIS A 194 -6.70 3.64 8.84
N THR A 195 -7.79 2.92 9.15
CA THR A 195 -8.82 3.31 10.10
C THR A 195 -9.01 2.22 11.17
N PRO A 196 -9.80 2.45 12.23
CA PRO A 196 -10.18 1.41 13.19
C PRO A 196 -10.84 0.17 12.58
N PHE A 197 -11.41 0.24 11.35
CA PHE A 197 -11.96 -0.92 10.63
C PHE A 197 -10.90 -1.98 10.32
N MET A 198 -9.62 -1.61 10.35
CA MET A 198 -8.48 -2.52 10.14
C MET A 198 -7.90 -3.06 11.46
N ALA A 199 -8.58 -2.92 12.60
CA ALA A 199 -8.05 -3.36 13.89
C ALA A 199 -7.70 -4.85 13.92
N ALA A 200 -8.56 -5.71 13.38
CA ALA A 200 -8.30 -7.15 13.29
C ALA A 200 -7.08 -7.47 12.42
N ALA A 201 -6.93 -6.77 11.29
CA ALA A 201 -5.78 -6.92 10.42
C ALA A 201 -4.48 -6.48 11.12
N ARG A 202 -4.52 -5.36 11.86
CA ARG A 202 -3.38 -4.88 12.67
C ARG A 202 -2.93 -5.92 13.68
N ASP A 203 -3.87 -6.55 14.38
CA ASP A 203 -3.56 -7.50 15.45
C ASP A 203 -2.95 -8.78 14.88
N ARG A 204 -3.44 -9.29 13.75
CA ARG A 204 -2.81 -10.40 13.01
C ARG A 204 -1.40 -10.04 12.56
N LEU A 205 -1.25 -8.89 11.92
CA LEU A 205 0.04 -8.44 11.39
C LEU A 205 1.08 -8.22 12.48
N ARG A 206 0.66 -7.75 13.66
CA ARG A 206 1.55 -7.60 14.83
C ARG A 206 2.22 -8.91 15.22
N VAL A 207 1.50 -10.02 15.17
CA VAL A 207 2.05 -11.36 15.44
C VAL A 207 3.04 -11.75 14.34
N ALA A 208 2.66 -11.61 13.09
CA ALA A 208 3.51 -11.96 11.95
C ALA A 208 4.83 -11.15 11.93
N ILE A 209 4.78 -9.86 12.25
CA ILE A 209 5.98 -9.01 12.36
C ILE A 209 6.90 -9.48 13.50
N ALA A 210 6.33 -9.86 14.66
CA ALA A 210 7.12 -10.36 15.77
C ALA A 210 7.85 -11.68 15.39
N ASP A 211 7.20 -12.55 14.63
CA ASP A 211 7.76 -13.82 14.16
C ASP A 211 8.84 -13.61 13.09
N ALA A 212 8.71 -12.61 12.23
CA ALA A 212 9.70 -12.24 11.21
C ALA A 212 10.99 -11.63 11.80
N LYS A 213 10.96 -11.17 13.06
CA LYS A 213 12.13 -10.65 13.80
C LYS A 213 12.96 -9.63 13.00
N PRO A 214 12.38 -8.51 12.59
CA PRO A 214 13.13 -7.49 11.87
C PRO A 214 14.38 -7.07 12.64
N ARG A 215 15.45 -6.82 11.91
CA ARG A 215 16.73 -6.38 12.49
C ARG A 215 16.83 -4.85 12.45
N ASN A 216 17.74 -4.27 13.26
CA ASN A 216 18.14 -2.90 13.03
C ASN A 216 18.90 -2.83 11.71
N SER A 217 18.59 -1.84 10.89
CA SER A 217 19.41 -1.49 9.73
C SER A 217 20.56 -0.60 10.20
N ASP A 218 21.71 -0.80 9.63
CA ASP A 218 22.89 0.05 9.85
C ASP A 218 22.71 1.44 9.24
#